data_ecfe24bf9e4f48c29fc7343c265a8a39
#
_entry.id   ecfe24bf9e4f48c29fc7343c265a8a39
#
_cell.length_a   1.000
_cell.length_b   1.000
_cell.length_c   1.000
_cell.angle_alpha   90.00
_cell.angle_beta   90.00
_cell.angle_gamma   90.00
#
_symmetry.space_group_name_H-M   'P 1'
#
loop_
_entity.id
_entity.type
_entity.pdbx_description
1 polymer ?
#
loop_
_entity_poly.entity_id
_entity_poly.type
_entity_poly.pdbx_seq_one_letter_code
_entity_poly.pdbx_strand_id
1 'polypeptide(L)' 'MRLARLAVGALVALAGIVWLLQGVGVLPGSFMTGSTFWAVVGALCIVAGGGLLYWGSRPA' A
#
# COMPACT_ATOMS: atom_id res chain seq x y z
N MET A 1 2.04 -20.31 3.49
CA MET A 1 2.67 -19.96 2.20
C MET A 1 3.39 -18.63 2.31
N ARG A 2 4.67 -18.73 2.64
CA ARG A 2 5.48 -17.53 2.88
C ARG A 2 5.61 -16.66 1.63
N LEU A 3 5.87 -17.30 0.48
CA LEU A 3 6.03 -16.57 -0.77
C LEU A 3 4.74 -15.83 -1.14
N ALA A 4 3.59 -16.47 -0.96
CA ALA A 4 2.32 -15.83 -1.26
C ALA A 4 2.10 -14.60 -0.37
N ARG A 5 2.44 -14.70 0.92
CA ARG A 5 2.30 -13.56 1.83
C ARG A 5 3.22 -12.43 1.44
N LEU A 6 4.45 -12.74 1.06
CA LEU A 6 5.39 -11.71 0.62
C LEU A 6 4.92 -11.05 -0.67
N ALA A 7 4.44 -11.83 -1.62
CA ALA A 7 3.96 -11.29 -2.89
C ALA A 7 2.74 -10.38 -2.67
N VAL A 8 1.76 -10.83 -1.90
CA VAL A 8 0.57 -10.05 -1.62
C VAL A 8 0.93 -8.79 -0.85
N GLY A 9 1.78 -8.92 0.17
CA GLY A 9 2.21 -7.77 0.95
C GLY A 9 2.91 -6.72 0.10
N ALA A 10 3.79 -7.16 -0.81
CA ALA A 10 4.49 -6.23 -1.71
C ALA A 10 3.51 -5.52 -2.63
N LEU A 11 2.56 -6.25 -3.21
CA LEU A 11 1.58 -5.66 -4.11
C LEU A 11 0.68 -4.66 -3.39
N VAL A 12 0.22 -5.01 -2.19
CA VAL A 12 -0.62 -4.12 -1.40
C VAL A 12 0.16 -2.87 -0.99
N ALA A 13 1.42 -3.02 -0.58
CA ALA A 13 2.25 -1.89 -0.20
C ALA A 13 2.50 -0.96 -1.39
N LEU A 14 2.78 -1.51 -2.56
CA LEU A 14 2.99 -0.70 -3.77
C LEU A 14 1.72 0.05 -4.15
N ALA A 15 0.59 -0.62 -4.12
CA ALA A 15 -0.68 0.04 -4.41
C ALA A 15 -0.94 1.16 -3.41
N GLY A 16 -0.64 0.92 -2.14
CA GLY A 16 -0.82 1.92 -1.11
C GLY A 16 0.06 3.15 -1.34
N ILE A 17 1.31 2.95 -1.73
CA ILE A 17 2.22 4.06 -2.03
C ILE A 17 1.68 4.90 -3.18
N VAL A 18 1.24 4.25 -4.26
CA VAL A 18 0.71 4.97 -5.43
C VAL A 18 -0.52 5.77 -5.02
N TRP A 19 -1.46 5.16 -4.31
CA TRP A 19 -2.68 5.84 -3.92
C TRP A 19 -2.42 6.97 -2.93
N LEU A 20 -1.48 6.78 -2.01
CA LEU A 20 -1.11 7.83 -1.06
C LEU A 20 -0.54 9.04 -1.81
N LEU A 21 0.38 8.80 -2.74
CA LEU A 21 1.00 9.89 -3.49
C LEU A 21 -0.01 10.61 -4.37
N GLN A 22 -0.94 9.89 -4.97
CA GLN A 22 -2.01 10.51 -5.74
C GLN A 22 -2.97 11.28 -4.84
N GLY A 23 -3.28 10.74 -3.68
CA GLY A 23 -4.19 11.36 -2.73
C GLY A 23 -3.68 12.68 -2.19
N VAL A 24 -2.36 12.80 -1.99
CA VAL A 24 -1.75 14.05 -1.54
C VAL A 24 -1.36 14.96 -2.69
N GLY A 25 -1.58 14.56 -3.93
CA GLY A 25 -1.34 15.40 -5.10
C GLY A 25 0.06 15.38 -5.65
N VAL A 26 0.93 14.49 -5.16
CA VAL A 26 2.30 14.38 -5.65
C VAL A 26 2.33 13.80 -7.06
N LEU A 27 1.54 12.75 -7.28
CA LEU A 27 1.43 12.12 -8.58
C LEU A 27 0.12 12.53 -9.24
N PRO A 28 0.14 12.90 -10.52
CA PRO A 28 -1.10 13.16 -11.23
C PRO A 28 -1.88 11.85 -11.39
N GLY A 29 -3.12 11.91 -11.06
CA GLY A 29 -4.02 10.80 -11.21
C GLY A 29 -5.33 11.37 -11.69
N SER A 30 -6.30 10.56 -11.94
CA SER A 30 -7.59 11.04 -12.41
C SER A 30 -8.35 11.69 -11.24
N PHE A 31 -9.53 11.20 -10.93
CA PHE A 31 -10.33 11.74 -9.82
C PHE A 31 -9.72 11.47 -8.45
N MET A 32 -8.69 10.64 -8.36
CA MET A 32 -8.02 10.32 -7.10
C MET A 32 -7.08 11.42 -6.62
N THR A 33 -6.59 12.25 -7.54
CA THR A 33 -5.59 13.27 -7.22
C THR A 33 -6.15 14.28 -6.24
N GLY A 34 -5.41 14.51 -5.16
CA GLY A 34 -5.81 15.49 -4.15
C GLY A 34 -6.91 15.02 -3.22
N SER A 35 -7.28 13.76 -3.27
CA SER A 35 -8.36 13.24 -2.43
C SER A 35 -7.81 12.72 -1.10
N THR A 36 -8.27 13.31 0.00
CA THR A 36 -7.92 12.83 1.33
C THR A 36 -8.37 11.39 1.54
N PHE A 37 -9.52 11.01 0.97
CA PHE A 37 -10.01 9.65 1.06
C PHE A 37 -8.97 8.66 0.52
N TRP A 38 -8.43 8.93 -0.66
CA TRP A 38 -7.47 8.04 -1.26
C TRP A 38 -6.12 8.06 -0.53
N ALA A 39 -5.76 9.21 0.05
CA ALA A 39 -4.56 9.27 0.88
C ALA A 39 -4.69 8.35 2.10
N VAL A 40 -5.86 8.36 2.75
CA VAL A 40 -6.11 7.49 3.89
C VAL A 40 -6.10 6.01 3.46
N VAL A 41 -6.75 5.71 2.35
CA VAL A 41 -6.77 4.34 1.82
C VAL A 41 -5.35 3.87 1.51
N GLY A 42 -4.55 4.72 0.88
CA GLY A 42 -3.16 4.40 0.59
C GLY A 42 -2.34 4.14 1.84
N ALA A 43 -2.51 4.98 2.87
CA ALA A 43 -1.80 4.81 4.13
C ALA A 43 -2.19 3.49 4.80
N LEU A 44 -3.47 3.15 4.80
CA LEU A 44 -3.93 1.88 5.35
C LEU A 44 -3.37 0.69 4.58
N CYS A 45 -3.29 0.80 3.25
CA CYS A 45 -2.70 -0.24 2.42
C CYS A 45 -1.22 -0.43 2.72
N ILE A 46 -0.48 0.67 2.95
CA ILE A 46 0.93 0.60 3.30
C ILE A 46 1.11 -0.13 4.62
N VAL A 47 0.29 0.20 5.61
CA VAL A 47 0.35 -0.46 6.92
C VAL A 47 0.03 -1.94 6.78
N ALA A 48 -1.03 -2.27 6.04
CA ALA A 48 -1.43 -3.66 5.83
C ALA A 48 -0.36 -4.43 5.06
N GLY A 49 0.15 -3.84 3.98
CA GLY A 49 1.20 -4.47 3.17
C GLY A 49 2.48 -4.65 3.96
N GLY A 50 2.88 -3.63 4.71
CA GLY A 50 4.06 -3.70 5.57
C GLY A 50 3.90 -4.76 6.64
N GLY A 51 2.71 -4.87 7.23
CA GLY A 51 2.42 -5.90 8.20
C GLY A 51 2.51 -7.30 7.61
N LEU A 52 1.97 -7.48 6.40
CA LEU A 52 2.06 -8.76 5.71
C LEU A 52 3.50 -9.11 5.36
N LEU A 53 4.29 -8.14 4.92
CA LEU A 53 5.70 -8.36 4.61
C LEU A 53 6.46 -8.76 5.86
N TYR A 54 6.22 -8.07 6.97
CA TYR A 54 6.86 -8.41 8.24
C TYR A 54 6.47 -9.81 8.68
N TRP A 55 5.19 -10.14 8.60
CA TRP A 55 4.71 -11.46 8.96
C TRP A 55 5.29 -12.54 8.05
N GLY A 56 5.34 -12.28 6.75
CA GLY A 56 5.89 -13.23 5.79
C GLY A 56 7.39 -13.43 5.93
N SER A 57 8.12 -12.43 6.42
CA SER A 57 9.57 -12.51 6.58
C SER A 57 10.00 -13.10 7.92
N ARG A 58 9.08 -13.23 8.88
CA ARG A 58 9.41 -13.81 10.17
C ARG A 58 9.65 -15.31 10.04
N PRO A 59 10.69 -15.83 10.70
CA PRO A 59 10.85 -17.28 10.76
C PRO A 59 9.68 -17.90 11.53
N ALA A 60 9.16 -18.96 10.97
CA ALA A 60 7.99 -19.62 11.55
C ALA A 60 8.40 -20.45 12.77
#